data_51a109739ad6b98ea9a2c0fa900f239f
#
_entry.id   51a109739ad6b98ea9a2c0fa900f239f
#
_cell.length_a   1.000
_cell.length_b   1.000
_cell.length_c   1.000
_cell.angle_alpha   90.00
_cell.angle_beta   90.00
_cell.angle_gamma   90.00
#
_symmetry.space_group_name_H-M   'P 1'
#
loop_
_entity.id
_entity.type
_entity.pdbx_description
1 polymer ?
#
loop_
_entity_poly.entity_id
_entity_poly.type
_entity_poly.pdbx_seq_one_letter_code
_entity_poly.pdbx_strand_id
1 'polypeptide(L)'
;PTLFLIGQMGRAYFAERDIRVDGEFMFTVQDPTIARARDIADIFIRLFREGQLDDVYVVYTEMVTPMRLEPRVQKLLPLDIDAFPWEPRPGENGLYHQTVQYVPSADRVLEHLVPGCVKGELFGALVESFCAEQNARMTAMDAATDNARDMLKALSLHYNRARQSAITQEITEIVGGTQGSATETPQPRRSIPTRTVRFLADGSRA
;
A
#
# COMPACT_ATOMS: atom_id res chain seq x y z
N PRO A 1 17.04 -22.12 -11.69
CA PRO A 1 16.79 -21.49 -10.39
C PRO A 1 15.37 -21.82 -9.93
N THR A 2 15.24 -22.18 -8.64
CA THR A 2 13.95 -22.40 -8.01
C THR A 2 13.60 -21.16 -7.20
N LEU A 3 12.37 -20.66 -7.29
CA LEU A 3 11.92 -19.47 -6.60
C LEU A 3 11.06 -19.85 -5.40
N PHE A 4 11.45 -19.38 -4.23
CA PHE A 4 10.70 -19.54 -2.97
C PHE A 4 10.03 -18.20 -2.65
N LEU A 5 8.71 -18.16 -2.60
CA LEU A 5 7.97 -16.91 -2.40
C LEU A 5 7.38 -16.82 -1.01
N ILE A 6 7.65 -15.70 -0.35
CA ILE A 6 7.03 -15.33 0.91
C ILE A 6 5.92 -14.32 0.61
N GLY A 7 4.67 -14.72 0.87
CA GLY A 7 3.49 -13.91 0.57
C GLY A 7 2.69 -14.39 -0.64
N GLN A 8 1.40 -14.00 -0.68
CA GLN A 8 0.44 -14.49 -1.67
C GLN A 8 0.49 -13.73 -3.01
N MET A 9 0.77 -12.42 -2.97
CA MET A 9 0.72 -11.57 -4.17
C MET A 9 1.75 -11.97 -5.21
N GLY A 10 2.95 -12.35 -4.78
CA GLY A 10 4.00 -12.81 -5.68
C GLY A 10 3.63 -14.09 -6.44
N ARG A 11 2.88 -14.99 -5.83
CA ARG A 11 2.47 -16.25 -6.46
C ARG A 11 1.61 -16.03 -7.69
N ALA A 12 0.61 -15.14 -7.61
CA ALA A 12 -0.24 -14.80 -8.75
C ALA A 12 0.59 -14.19 -9.89
N TYR A 13 1.49 -13.28 -9.56
CA TYR A 13 2.34 -12.61 -10.53
C TYR A 13 3.28 -13.55 -11.29
N PHE A 14 3.91 -14.50 -10.59
CA PHE A 14 4.86 -15.44 -11.21
C PHE A 14 4.15 -16.62 -11.90
N ALA A 15 2.94 -16.98 -11.46
CA ALA A 15 2.12 -17.98 -12.15
C ALA A 15 1.74 -17.55 -13.57
N GLU A 16 1.46 -16.27 -13.78
CA GLU A 16 1.17 -15.71 -15.12
C GLU A 16 2.38 -15.74 -16.06
N ARG A 17 3.60 -15.83 -15.52
CA ARG A 17 4.87 -15.77 -16.29
C ARG A 17 5.57 -17.10 -16.48
N ASP A 18 4.92 -18.21 -16.12
CA ASP A 18 5.46 -19.58 -16.25
C ASP A 18 6.83 -19.78 -15.55
N ILE A 19 7.05 -19.05 -14.44
CA ILE A 19 8.25 -19.19 -13.62
C ILE A 19 7.98 -20.24 -12.55
N ARG A 20 8.89 -21.21 -12.42
CA ARG A 20 8.80 -22.26 -11.40
C ARG A 20 8.90 -21.66 -10.00
N VAL A 21 7.80 -21.77 -9.27
CA VAL A 21 7.69 -21.41 -7.86
C VAL A 21 7.51 -22.66 -7.04
N ASP A 22 8.19 -22.77 -5.91
CA ASP A 22 7.96 -23.87 -4.98
C ASP A 22 6.54 -23.81 -4.41
N GLY A 23 5.77 -24.88 -4.61
CA GLY A 23 4.35 -24.95 -4.23
C GLY A 23 4.12 -25.22 -2.75
N GLU A 24 5.06 -25.87 -2.08
CA GLU A 24 4.96 -26.29 -0.67
C GLU A 24 5.38 -25.18 0.30
N PHE A 25 6.16 -24.20 -0.19
CA PHE A 25 6.67 -23.10 0.62
C PHE A 25 5.59 -22.04 0.85
N MET A 26 4.77 -22.19 1.89
CA MET A 26 3.62 -21.32 2.19
C MET A 26 3.86 -20.45 3.44
N PHE A 27 4.74 -19.47 3.34
CA PHE A 27 4.95 -18.51 4.42
C PHE A 27 4.32 -17.14 4.08
N THR A 28 3.79 -16.47 5.11
CA THR A 28 3.18 -15.14 4.98
C THR A 28 4.08 -14.10 5.63
N VAL A 29 4.09 -12.88 5.06
CA VAL A 29 4.89 -11.74 5.56
C VAL A 29 4.19 -10.98 6.68
N GLN A 30 2.91 -11.25 6.93
CA GLN A 30 2.04 -10.40 7.76
C GLN A 30 2.45 -10.25 9.23
N ASP A 31 3.36 -11.10 9.71
CA ASP A 31 3.85 -11.02 11.08
C ASP A 31 5.26 -11.64 11.11
N PRO A 32 6.31 -10.82 10.86
CA PRO A 32 7.68 -11.30 10.84
C PRO A 32 8.14 -11.62 12.26
N THR A 33 8.05 -12.88 12.64
CA THR A 33 8.57 -13.38 13.91
C THR A 33 9.89 -14.13 13.72
N ILE A 34 10.71 -14.11 14.76
CA ILE A 34 11.98 -14.85 14.76
C ILE A 34 11.76 -16.37 14.61
N ALA A 35 10.60 -16.87 15.08
CA ALA A 35 10.23 -18.28 14.92
C ALA A 35 10.02 -18.63 13.44
N ARG A 36 9.27 -17.82 12.70
CA ARG A 36 9.07 -17.99 11.24
C ARG A 36 10.38 -17.89 10.46
N ALA A 37 11.21 -16.91 10.79
CA ALA A 37 12.54 -16.79 10.17
C ALA A 37 13.39 -18.03 10.42
N ARG A 38 13.30 -18.61 11.63
CA ARG A 38 14.00 -19.85 11.97
C ARG A 38 13.51 -21.03 11.14
N ASP A 39 12.20 -21.21 11.03
CA ASP A 39 11.60 -22.31 10.27
C ASP A 39 12.01 -22.24 8.79
N ILE A 40 11.98 -21.04 8.20
CA ILE A 40 12.41 -20.81 6.83
C ILE A 40 13.92 -21.06 6.67
N ALA A 41 14.74 -20.54 7.57
CA ALA A 41 16.19 -20.74 7.53
C ALA A 41 16.58 -22.21 7.68
N ASP A 42 15.91 -22.95 8.55
CA ASP A 42 16.18 -24.37 8.77
C ASP A 42 15.85 -25.20 7.50
N ILE A 43 14.84 -24.80 6.72
CA ILE A 43 14.56 -25.42 5.42
C ILE A 43 15.74 -25.20 4.45
N PHE A 44 16.19 -23.95 4.28
CA PHE A 44 17.28 -23.64 3.35
C PHE A 44 18.61 -24.24 3.79
N ILE A 45 18.93 -24.21 5.08
CA ILE A 45 20.15 -24.84 5.61
C ILE A 45 20.14 -26.35 5.37
N ARG A 46 18.99 -27.01 5.52
CA ARG A 46 18.83 -28.43 5.26
C ARG A 46 19.03 -28.74 3.76
N LEU A 47 18.32 -28.04 2.86
CA LEU A 47 18.43 -28.23 1.42
C LEU A 47 19.84 -27.97 0.90
N PHE A 48 20.53 -26.98 1.48
CA PHE A 48 21.92 -26.68 1.16
C PHE A 48 22.87 -27.81 1.63
N ARG A 49 22.68 -28.34 2.85
CA ARG A 49 23.49 -29.45 3.37
C ARG A 49 23.28 -30.75 2.62
N GLU A 50 22.07 -30.97 2.09
CA GLU A 50 21.73 -32.14 1.27
C GLU A 50 22.24 -31.98 -0.20
N GLY A 51 22.85 -30.85 -0.54
CA GLY A 51 23.37 -30.60 -1.88
C GLY A 51 22.26 -30.38 -2.93
N GLN A 52 21.04 -30.05 -2.49
CA GLN A 52 19.93 -29.73 -3.40
C GLN A 52 19.97 -28.25 -3.87
N LEU A 53 20.66 -27.40 -3.12
CA LEU A 53 20.88 -26.00 -3.44
C LEU A 53 22.38 -25.69 -3.35
N ASP A 54 22.90 -25.01 -4.38
CA ASP A 54 24.30 -24.56 -4.43
C ASP A 54 24.45 -23.15 -3.85
N ASP A 55 23.52 -22.26 -4.20
CA ASP A 55 23.48 -20.88 -3.73
C ASP A 55 22.06 -20.51 -3.30
N VAL A 56 21.95 -19.76 -2.23
CA VAL A 56 20.68 -19.18 -1.76
C VAL A 56 20.80 -17.67 -1.69
N TYR A 57 19.91 -16.96 -2.38
CA TYR A 57 19.82 -15.51 -2.38
C TYR A 57 18.49 -15.08 -1.77
N VAL A 58 18.52 -14.02 -0.98
CA VAL A 58 17.33 -13.34 -0.47
C VAL A 58 17.15 -12.03 -1.24
N VAL A 59 15.95 -11.83 -1.75
CA VAL A 59 15.54 -10.58 -2.40
C VAL A 59 14.48 -9.93 -1.54
N TYR A 60 14.74 -8.73 -1.06
CA TYR A 60 13.85 -8.00 -0.16
C TYR A 60 13.90 -6.50 -0.44
N THR A 61 13.00 -5.75 0.18
CA THR A 61 13.00 -4.29 0.09
C THR A 61 13.68 -3.70 1.31
N GLU A 62 14.79 -3.02 1.09
CA GLU A 62 15.53 -2.28 2.11
C GLU A 62 14.97 -0.87 2.25
N MET A 63 14.77 -0.41 3.46
CA MET A 63 14.35 0.95 3.76
C MET A 63 15.59 1.81 4.08
N VAL A 64 16.19 2.39 3.04
CA VAL A 64 17.35 3.29 3.20
C VAL A 64 16.95 4.57 3.93
N THR A 65 15.78 5.12 3.58
CA THR A 65 15.11 6.22 4.29
C THR A 65 13.59 6.03 4.21
N PRO A 66 12.80 6.71 5.05
CA PRO A 66 11.34 6.63 4.96
C PRO A 66 10.76 6.97 3.59
N MET A 67 11.50 7.75 2.79
CA MET A 67 11.12 8.16 1.42
C MET A 67 11.78 7.32 0.32
N ARG A 68 12.79 6.52 0.66
CA ARG A 68 13.59 5.77 -0.32
C ARG A 68 13.65 4.31 0.04
N LEU A 69 12.89 3.54 -0.71
CA LEU A 69 12.82 2.09 -0.64
C LEU A 69 13.59 1.51 -1.84
N GLU A 70 14.50 0.59 -1.61
CA GLU A 70 15.30 -0.03 -2.66
C GLU A 70 15.21 -1.55 -2.60
N PRO A 71 15.07 -2.23 -3.75
CA PRO A 71 15.20 -3.68 -3.78
C PRO A 71 16.66 -4.07 -3.56
N ARG A 72 16.89 -4.99 -2.64
CA ARG A 72 18.22 -5.54 -2.34
C ARG A 72 18.25 -7.03 -2.59
N VAL A 73 19.36 -7.48 -3.14
CA VAL A 73 19.68 -8.90 -3.33
C VAL A 73 20.89 -9.21 -2.45
N GLN A 74 20.75 -10.16 -1.56
CA GLN A 74 21.80 -10.56 -0.66
C GLN A 74 22.01 -12.08 -0.74
N LYS A 75 23.27 -12.52 -0.81
CA LYS A 75 23.61 -13.92 -0.78
C LYS A 75 23.49 -14.42 0.67
N LEU A 76 22.67 -15.43 0.89
CA LEU A 76 22.43 -16.01 2.20
C LEU A 76 23.29 -17.24 2.45
N LEU A 77 23.45 -18.08 1.44
CA LEU A 77 24.29 -19.29 1.49
C LEU A 77 25.03 -19.49 0.16
N PRO A 78 26.29 -19.95 0.20
CA PRO A 78 27.19 -19.99 1.36
C PRO A 78 27.45 -18.58 1.90
N LEU A 79 27.73 -18.48 3.19
CA LEU A 79 28.11 -17.20 3.80
C LEU A 79 29.43 -16.72 3.18
N ASP A 80 29.42 -15.50 2.68
CA ASP A 80 30.59 -14.84 2.18
C ASP A 80 31.30 -14.11 3.33
N ILE A 81 32.52 -14.52 3.63
CA ILE A 81 33.32 -13.93 4.71
C ILE A 81 33.63 -12.47 4.41
N ASP A 82 33.79 -12.10 3.13
CA ASP A 82 34.08 -10.74 2.68
C ASP A 82 32.87 -9.80 2.86
N ALA A 83 31.65 -10.37 2.99
CA ALA A 83 30.45 -9.59 3.30
C ALA A 83 30.41 -9.08 4.74
N PHE A 84 31.30 -9.56 5.61
CA PHE A 84 31.45 -9.11 7.00
C PHE A 84 32.76 -8.33 7.16
N PRO A 85 32.84 -7.08 6.73
CA PRO A 85 34.05 -6.28 6.86
C PRO A 85 34.35 -6.12 8.36
N TRP A 86 35.48 -6.65 8.78
CA TRP A 86 35.98 -6.40 10.12
C TRP A 86 36.60 -5.00 10.14
N GLU A 87 35.87 -4.05 10.66
CA GLU A 87 36.40 -2.73 10.95
C GLU A 87 36.95 -2.68 12.39
N PRO A 88 38.26 -2.46 12.57
CA PRO A 88 38.81 -2.27 13.91
C PRO A 88 38.17 -1.02 14.52
N ARG A 89 37.67 -1.14 15.74
CA ARG A 89 37.03 0.00 16.43
C ARG A 89 38.06 1.15 16.61
N PRO A 90 37.65 2.40 16.32
CA PRO A 90 38.51 3.56 16.54
C PRO A 90 38.93 3.61 18.03
N GLY A 91 40.25 3.49 18.32
CA GLY A 91 40.78 3.49 19.69
C GLY A 91 41.39 2.16 20.14
N GLU A 92 41.20 1.06 19.44
CA GLU A 92 41.93 -0.21 19.67
C GLU A 92 43.34 -0.12 19.03
N ASN A 93 44.18 0.72 19.60
CA ASN A 93 45.59 0.76 19.23
C ASN A 93 46.26 -0.50 19.73
N GLY A 94 46.14 -1.62 18.99
CA GLY A 94 47.05 -2.76 19.05
C GLY A 94 47.37 -3.43 20.41
N LEU A 95 46.92 -2.85 21.53
CA LEU A 95 47.27 -3.29 22.88
C LEU A 95 46.43 -4.46 23.40
N TYR A 96 45.35 -4.81 22.71
CA TYR A 96 44.46 -5.90 23.10
C TYR A 96 44.20 -6.86 21.92
N HIS A 97 45.25 -7.35 21.28
CA HIS A 97 45.11 -8.55 20.46
C HIS A 97 44.87 -9.76 21.40
N GLN A 98 43.63 -9.87 21.91
CA GLN A 98 43.24 -11.09 22.58
C GLN A 98 43.19 -12.16 21.51
N THR A 99 44.10 -13.14 21.64
CA THR A 99 44.03 -14.36 20.85
C THR A 99 42.75 -15.10 21.25
N VAL A 100 41.76 -15.07 20.37
CA VAL A 100 40.48 -15.76 20.62
C VAL A 100 40.78 -17.27 20.64
N GLN A 101 40.53 -17.91 21.77
CA GLN A 101 40.64 -19.38 21.89
C GLN A 101 39.27 -20.00 21.64
N TYR A 102 39.19 -20.85 20.63
CA TYR A 102 37.99 -21.61 20.30
C TYR A 102 37.99 -22.96 21.03
N VAL A 103 36.93 -23.24 21.79
CA VAL A 103 36.77 -24.52 22.52
C VAL A 103 35.49 -25.19 22.04
N PRO A 104 35.54 -26.45 21.58
CA PRO A 104 36.70 -27.33 21.44
C PRO A 104 37.57 -27.06 20.20
N SER A 105 37.00 -26.48 19.12
CA SER A 105 37.71 -26.11 17.89
C SER A 105 36.94 -24.99 17.15
N ALA A 106 37.65 -24.27 16.26
CA ALA A 106 37.03 -23.23 15.43
C ALA A 106 35.88 -23.79 14.57
N ASP A 107 36.06 -24.94 13.96
CA ASP A 107 35.03 -25.56 13.10
C ASP A 107 33.74 -25.87 13.88
N ARG A 108 33.85 -26.38 15.09
CA ARG A 108 32.68 -26.67 15.95
C ARG A 108 31.94 -25.40 16.36
N VAL A 109 32.67 -24.33 16.63
CA VAL A 109 32.09 -23.05 16.98
C VAL A 109 31.36 -22.48 15.77
N LEU A 110 31.95 -22.53 14.56
CA LEU A 110 31.34 -22.08 13.32
C LEU A 110 30.09 -22.90 12.94
N GLU A 111 30.11 -24.23 13.13
CA GLU A 111 28.93 -25.07 12.91
C GLU A 111 27.70 -24.62 13.70
N HIS A 112 27.91 -24.02 14.88
CA HIS A 112 26.81 -23.51 15.71
C HIS A 112 26.47 -22.07 15.44
N LEU A 113 27.44 -21.22 15.05
CA LEU A 113 27.26 -19.82 14.81
C LEU A 113 26.60 -19.55 13.43
N VAL A 114 27.05 -20.25 12.39
CA VAL A 114 26.57 -20.03 11.01
C VAL A 114 25.04 -20.12 10.89
N PRO A 115 24.36 -21.14 11.43
CA PRO A 115 22.90 -21.19 11.40
C PRO A 115 22.25 -20.02 12.13
N GLY A 116 22.87 -19.51 13.20
CA GLY A 116 22.41 -18.33 13.93
C GLY A 116 22.48 -17.07 13.08
N CYS A 117 23.59 -16.86 12.37
CA CYS A 117 23.77 -15.73 11.45
C CYS A 117 22.74 -15.76 10.32
N VAL A 118 22.56 -16.90 9.65
CA VAL A 118 21.58 -17.08 8.58
C VAL A 118 20.16 -16.75 9.06
N LYS A 119 19.79 -17.23 10.25
CA LYS A 119 18.49 -16.93 10.87
C LYS A 119 18.32 -15.44 11.16
N GLY A 120 19.38 -14.81 11.66
CA GLY A 120 19.40 -13.36 11.94
C GLY A 120 19.25 -12.51 10.68
N GLU A 121 20.01 -12.82 9.64
CA GLU A 121 19.92 -12.11 8.35
C GLU A 121 18.56 -12.27 7.69
N LEU A 122 18.03 -13.49 7.67
CA LEU A 122 16.70 -13.73 7.12
C LEU A 122 15.61 -13.00 7.91
N PHE A 123 15.73 -12.99 9.24
CA PHE A 123 14.81 -12.23 10.09
C PHE A 123 14.91 -10.73 9.81
N GLY A 124 16.12 -10.18 9.68
CA GLY A 124 16.34 -8.79 9.30
C GLY A 124 15.66 -8.44 7.97
N ALA A 125 15.88 -9.25 6.94
CA ALA A 125 15.27 -9.06 5.63
C ALA A 125 13.73 -9.09 5.66
N LEU A 126 13.15 -10.00 6.45
CA LEU A 126 11.69 -10.08 6.62
C LEU A 126 11.12 -8.84 7.32
N VAL A 127 11.76 -8.42 8.41
CA VAL A 127 11.34 -7.22 9.17
C VAL A 127 11.48 -5.97 8.32
N GLU A 128 12.60 -5.82 7.62
CA GLU A 128 12.86 -4.65 6.76
C GLU A 128 11.83 -4.55 5.63
N SER A 129 11.57 -5.67 4.95
CA SER A 129 10.55 -5.70 3.89
C SER A 129 9.15 -5.38 4.43
N PHE A 130 8.80 -5.90 5.61
CA PHE A 130 7.53 -5.59 6.26
C PHE A 130 7.43 -4.11 6.66
N CYS A 131 8.47 -3.56 7.28
CA CYS A 131 8.51 -2.15 7.66
C CYS A 131 8.44 -1.23 6.43
N ALA A 132 9.14 -1.57 5.35
CA ALA A 132 9.10 -0.85 4.08
C ALA A 132 7.68 -0.82 3.51
N GLU A 133 6.97 -1.95 3.51
CA GLU A 133 5.57 -2.03 3.07
C GLU A 133 4.64 -1.16 3.94
N GLN A 134 4.76 -1.25 5.26
CA GLN A 134 3.92 -0.46 6.17
C GLN A 134 4.19 1.04 6.02
N ASN A 135 5.44 1.43 5.88
CA ASN A 135 5.83 2.83 5.67
C ASN A 135 5.30 3.37 4.33
N ALA A 136 5.43 2.61 3.25
CA ALA A 136 4.88 2.97 1.94
C ALA A 136 3.35 3.12 1.99
N ARG A 137 2.67 2.20 2.68
CA ARG A 137 1.21 2.26 2.88
C ARG A 137 0.80 3.50 3.66
N MET A 138 1.49 3.81 4.75
CA MET A 138 1.23 5.00 5.56
C MET A 138 1.40 6.28 4.73
N THR A 139 2.50 6.42 4.02
CA THR A 139 2.78 7.56 3.14
C THR A 139 1.71 7.72 2.04
N ALA A 140 1.29 6.61 1.43
CA ALA A 140 0.24 6.63 0.42
C ALA A 140 -1.13 7.05 1.01
N MET A 141 -1.46 6.60 2.22
CA MET A 141 -2.70 6.98 2.90
C MET A 141 -2.69 8.46 3.31
N ASP A 142 -1.55 8.98 3.77
CA ASP A 142 -1.40 10.39 4.11
C ASP A 142 -1.60 11.26 2.85
N ALA A 143 -0.94 10.92 1.74
CA ALA A 143 -1.12 11.60 0.47
C ALA A 143 -2.58 11.52 -0.05
N ALA A 144 -3.23 10.37 0.10
CA ALA A 144 -4.64 10.20 -0.27
C ALA A 144 -5.56 11.08 0.60
N THR A 145 -5.25 11.19 1.90
CA THR A 145 -6.01 12.03 2.83
C THR A 145 -5.88 13.51 2.48
N ASP A 146 -4.68 13.97 2.15
CA ASP A 146 -4.45 15.35 1.75
C ASP A 146 -5.13 15.68 0.40
N ASN A 147 -5.05 14.78 -0.58
CA ASN A 147 -5.80 14.92 -1.82
C ASN A 147 -7.32 14.99 -1.60
N ALA A 148 -7.86 14.16 -0.69
CA ALA A 148 -9.27 14.21 -0.34
C ALA A 148 -9.68 15.53 0.30
N ARG A 149 -8.85 16.08 1.19
CA ARG A 149 -9.07 17.41 1.80
C ARG A 149 -9.09 18.53 0.76
N ASP A 150 -8.20 18.49 -0.21
CA ASP A 150 -8.14 19.49 -1.27
C ASP A 150 -9.35 19.38 -2.23
N MET A 151 -9.78 18.15 -2.55
CA MET A 151 -11.04 17.91 -3.27
C MET A 151 -12.24 18.49 -2.51
N LEU A 152 -12.33 18.27 -1.21
CA LEU A 152 -13.42 18.82 -0.39
C LEU A 152 -13.43 20.35 -0.39
N LYS A 153 -12.27 21.00 -0.30
CA LYS A 153 -12.16 22.45 -0.42
C LYS A 153 -12.65 22.96 -1.77
N ALA A 154 -12.19 22.32 -2.86
CA ALA A 154 -12.61 22.67 -4.20
C ALA A 154 -14.12 22.49 -4.40
N LEU A 155 -14.66 21.36 -3.94
CA LEU A 155 -16.09 21.09 -4.02
C LEU A 155 -16.93 22.08 -3.21
N SER A 156 -16.49 22.43 -2.00
CA SER A 156 -17.13 23.44 -1.15
C SER A 156 -17.16 24.81 -1.83
N LEU A 157 -16.07 25.18 -2.52
CA LEU A 157 -16.01 26.42 -3.29
C LEU A 157 -17.01 26.42 -4.47
N HIS A 158 -17.06 25.31 -5.22
CA HIS A 158 -18.02 25.12 -6.30
C HIS A 158 -19.47 25.16 -5.82
N TYR A 159 -19.75 24.47 -4.71
CA TYR A 159 -21.07 24.47 -4.09
C TYR A 159 -21.51 25.88 -3.68
N ASN A 160 -20.64 26.63 -3.00
CA ASN A 160 -20.95 27.98 -2.57
C ASN A 160 -21.18 28.94 -3.77
N ARG A 161 -20.41 28.81 -4.85
CA ARG A 161 -20.61 29.56 -6.09
C ARG A 161 -21.96 29.21 -6.74
N ALA A 162 -22.28 27.93 -6.85
CA ALA A 162 -23.54 27.47 -7.40
C ALA A 162 -24.72 27.98 -6.57
N ARG A 163 -24.61 27.88 -5.23
CA ARG A 163 -25.63 28.41 -4.31
C ARG A 163 -25.84 29.92 -4.47
N GLN A 164 -24.75 30.69 -4.52
CA GLN A 164 -24.83 32.14 -4.73
C GLN A 164 -25.45 32.47 -6.07
N SER A 165 -25.10 31.77 -7.15
CA SER A 165 -25.69 31.95 -8.48
C SER A 165 -27.18 31.65 -8.47
N ALA A 166 -27.61 30.57 -7.84
CA ALA A 166 -29.05 30.23 -7.73
C ALA A 166 -29.84 31.30 -6.95
N ILE A 167 -29.31 31.74 -5.81
CA ILE A 167 -29.94 32.80 -5.02
C ILE A 167 -30.05 34.12 -5.84
N THR A 168 -28.96 34.47 -6.56
CA THR A 168 -28.94 35.68 -7.38
C THR A 168 -29.95 35.57 -8.51
N GLN A 169 -30.08 34.41 -9.13
CA GLN A 169 -31.10 34.17 -10.18
C GLN A 169 -32.51 34.28 -9.63
N GLU A 170 -32.83 33.67 -8.48
CA GLU A 170 -34.13 33.80 -7.85
C GLU A 170 -34.50 35.27 -7.54
N ILE A 171 -33.54 36.03 -6.97
CA ILE A 171 -33.73 37.45 -6.69
C ILE A 171 -33.99 38.24 -8.02
N THR A 172 -33.21 37.94 -9.07
CA THR A 172 -33.36 38.60 -10.36
C THR A 172 -34.73 38.30 -10.99
N GLU A 173 -35.21 37.07 -10.91
CA GLU A 173 -36.52 36.65 -11.37
C GLU A 173 -37.67 37.36 -10.61
N ILE A 174 -37.54 37.46 -9.28
CA ILE A 174 -38.55 38.19 -8.48
C ILE A 174 -38.56 39.67 -8.82
N VAL A 175 -37.39 40.32 -8.92
CA VAL A 175 -37.30 41.75 -9.26
C VAL A 175 -37.76 42.00 -10.67
N GLY A 176 -37.39 41.15 -11.64
CA GLY A 176 -37.85 41.23 -13.03
C GLY A 176 -39.35 41.04 -13.19
N GLY A 177 -39.92 40.11 -12.43
CA GLY A 177 -41.38 39.88 -12.38
C GLY A 177 -42.17 41.08 -11.83
N THR A 178 -41.66 41.75 -10.81
CA THR A 178 -42.29 42.94 -10.23
C THR A 178 -42.22 44.16 -11.17
N GLN A 179 -41.16 44.33 -11.95
CA GLN A 179 -41.07 45.39 -12.95
C GLN A 179 -41.96 45.11 -14.15
N GLY A 180 -42.13 43.88 -14.60
CA GLY A 180 -43.05 43.49 -15.66
C GLY A 180 -44.50 43.74 -15.32
N SER A 181 -44.90 43.53 -14.08
CA SER A 181 -46.30 43.81 -13.65
C SER A 181 -46.62 45.31 -13.45
N ALA A 182 -45.61 46.15 -13.29
CA ALA A 182 -45.79 47.59 -13.12
C ALA A 182 -46.00 48.33 -14.49
N THR A 183 -45.76 47.67 -15.62
CA THR A 183 -45.93 48.26 -16.98
C THR A 183 -47.22 47.81 -17.68
N GLU A 184 -48.01 46.93 -17.10
CA GLU A 184 -49.31 46.59 -17.64
C GLU A 184 -50.35 47.70 -17.26
N THR A 185 -50.51 48.65 -18.12
CA THR A 185 -51.68 49.58 -18.13
C THR A 185 -52.94 48.73 -18.18
N PRO A 186 -53.98 48.98 -17.34
CA PRO A 186 -55.20 48.18 -17.36
C PRO A 186 -55.92 48.36 -18.70
N GLN A 187 -55.87 47.34 -19.54
CA GLN A 187 -56.77 47.30 -20.71
C GLN A 187 -58.23 47.17 -20.24
N PRO A 188 -59.17 47.93 -20.85
CA PRO A 188 -60.55 47.80 -20.46
C PRO A 188 -61.09 46.41 -20.74
N ARG A 189 -61.73 45.84 -19.75
CA ARG A 189 -62.32 44.48 -19.76
C ARG A 189 -63.28 44.37 -20.98
N ARG A 190 -62.86 43.58 -21.97
CA ARG A 190 -63.80 43.10 -22.98
C ARG A 190 -64.78 42.16 -22.30
N SER A 191 -66.09 42.51 -22.40
CA SER A 191 -67.18 41.67 -21.94
C SER A 191 -67.10 40.26 -22.57
N ILE A 192 -67.00 39.24 -21.75
CA ILE A 192 -67.06 37.87 -22.22
C ILE A 192 -68.54 37.51 -22.51
N PRO A 193 -68.88 37.03 -23.70
CA PRO A 193 -70.22 36.53 -23.94
C PRO A 193 -70.44 35.24 -23.14
N THR A 194 -71.46 35.20 -22.31
CA THR A 194 -71.93 34.08 -21.51
C THR A 194 -72.31 32.94 -22.43
N ARG A 195 -71.47 31.99 -22.57
CA ARG A 195 -71.75 30.72 -23.29
C ARG A 195 -72.38 29.73 -22.33
N THR A 196 -73.69 29.58 -22.43
CA THR A 196 -74.51 28.63 -21.69
C THR A 196 -74.05 27.23 -22.10
N VAL A 197 -73.42 26.51 -21.19
CA VAL A 197 -73.09 25.05 -21.35
C VAL A 197 -74.31 24.27 -20.83
N ARG A 198 -75.04 23.62 -21.75
CA ARG A 198 -76.11 22.68 -21.43
C ARG A 198 -75.51 21.34 -21.12
N PHE A 199 -75.65 20.92 -19.85
CA PHE A 199 -75.36 19.54 -19.46
C PHE A 199 -76.48 18.63 -19.96
N LEU A 200 -76.19 17.77 -20.89
CA LEU A 200 -77.02 16.60 -21.18
C LEU A 200 -76.54 15.46 -20.27
N ALA A 201 -77.37 15.19 -19.26
CA ALA A 201 -77.27 13.90 -18.54
C ALA A 201 -77.88 12.84 -19.44
N ASP A 202 -77.13 11.93 -19.90
CA ASP A 202 -77.64 10.70 -20.44
C ASP A 202 -77.08 9.53 -19.63
N GLY A 203 -78.01 8.88 -18.94
CA GLY A 203 -77.82 7.65 -18.26
C GLY A 203 -78.17 6.50 -19.14
N SER A 204 -77.53 5.43 -18.98
CA SER A 204 -78.11 4.09 -19.09
C SER A 204 -77.09 3.06 -19.59
N ARG A 205 -76.82 2.14 -18.69
CA ARG A 205 -76.85 0.70 -18.84
C ARG A 205 -76.11 0.03 -20.03
N ALA A 206 -75.13 -0.68 -19.79
CA ALA A 206 -75.08 -2.14 -19.76
C ALA A 206 -73.69 -2.62 -19.29
#